data_0ffa93a26cccc6061c5db7f9220f4b27
#
_entry.id   0ffa93a26cccc6061c5db7f9220f4b27
#
_cell.length_a   1.000
_cell.length_b   1.000
_cell.length_c   1.000
_cell.angle_alpha   90.00
_cell.angle_beta   90.00
_cell.angle_gamma   90.00
#
_symmetry.space_group_name_H-M   'P 1'
#
loop_
_entity.id
_entity.type
_entity.pdbx_description
1 polymer ?
#
loop_
_entity_poly.entity_id
_entity_poly.type
_entity_poly.pdbx_seq_one_letter_code
_entity_poly.pdbx_strand_id
1 'polypeptide(L)'
;VDRLAAAGVHRYNHNLETARSYFPNVVTTHTWESRRETLRMVKEAGMEVCSGGILGMGETLEQRAEFASDLAALDPTEVPMNFLDPRPGTPFADYPVMESSDALRAIGAFRLALPKTMLRFAGGRELTLGDLGAEKGLLGGINAIIVGNYLTTLGRPQEQDLDMMGKLRLPIKALNATV
;
A
#
# COMPACT_ATOMS: atom_id res chain seq x y z
N VAL A 1 7.55 20.06 -6.00
CA VAL A 1 8.42 19.13 -5.26
C VAL A 1 9.46 19.91 -4.47
N ASP A 2 10.29 20.75 -5.09
CA ASP A 2 11.43 21.45 -4.47
C ASP A 2 11.03 22.33 -3.25
N ARG A 3 9.89 23.03 -3.34
CA ARG A 3 9.37 23.83 -2.21
C ARG A 3 9.03 22.98 -0.99
N LEU A 4 8.59 21.73 -1.18
CA LEU A 4 8.30 20.80 -0.09
C LEU A 4 9.60 20.30 0.54
N ALA A 5 10.58 19.94 -0.28
CA ALA A 5 11.90 19.54 0.21
C ALA A 5 12.57 20.68 1.01
N ALA A 6 12.53 21.92 0.49
CA ALA A 6 13.04 23.10 1.18
C ALA A 6 12.31 23.42 2.48
N ALA A 7 11.02 23.03 2.59
CA ALA A 7 10.23 23.16 3.82
C ALA A 7 10.46 22.03 4.84
N GLY A 8 11.40 21.10 4.57
CA GLY A 8 11.76 20.01 5.49
C GLY A 8 10.85 18.77 5.37
N VAL A 9 10.06 18.64 4.30
CA VAL A 9 9.33 17.40 4.04
C VAL A 9 10.32 16.30 3.68
N HIS A 10 10.41 15.28 4.51
CA HIS A 10 11.37 14.18 4.32
C HIS A 10 10.79 12.99 3.53
N ARG A 11 9.45 12.78 3.54
CA ARG A 11 8.77 11.69 2.82
C ARG A 11 7.53 12.21 2.10
N TYR A 12 7.34 11.78 0.86
CA TYR A 12 6.21 12.16 0.03
C TYR A 12 5.42 10.92 -0.42
N ASN A 13 4.12 10.92 -0.15
CA ASN A 13 3.22 9.87 -0.62
C ASN A 13 2.61 10.26 -1.97
N HIS A 14 2.78 9.38 -2.96
CA HIS A 14 2.12 9.49 -4.26
C HIS A 14 1.98 8.09 -4.88
N ASN A 15 0.80 7.51 -4.79
CA ASN A 15 0.59 6.14 -5.24
C ASN A 15 0.63 6.02 -6.76
N LEU A 16 1.14 4.90 -7.28
CA LEU A 16 0.93 4.47 -8.67
C LEU A 16 -0.48 3.92 -8.89
N GLU A 17 -1.18 3.57 -7.82
CA GLU A 17 -2.53 3.03 -7.70
C GLU A 17 -2.67 1.58 -8.18
N THR A 18 -2.17 1.24 -9.36
CA THR A 18 -2.22 -0.10 -9.95
C THR A 18 -1.12 -0.26 -11.02
N ALA A 19 -1.08 -1.43 -11.68
CA ALA A 19 -0.21 -1.67 -12.82
C ALA A 19 -0.41 -0.65 -13.94
N ARG A 20 0.65 -0.34 -14.66
CA ARG A 20 0.60 0.57 -15.82
C ARG A 20 -0.44 0.15 -16.84
N SER A 21 -0.49 -1.15 -17.17
CA SER A 21 -1.44 -1.70 -18.17
C SER A 21 -2.89 -1.62 -17.72
N TYR A 22 -3.16 -1.62 -16.41
CA TYR A 22 -4.52 -1.56 -15.86
C TYR A 22 -4.96 -0.13 -15.50
N PHE A 23 -4.03 0.80 -15.35
CA PHE A 23 -4.27 2.17 -14.88
C PHE A 23 -5.40 2.91 -15.64
N PRO A 24 -5.54 2.81 -16.98
CA PRO A 24 -6.62 3.48 -17.69
C PRO A 24 -8.04 3.01 -17.29
N ASN A 25 -8.18 1.82 -16.71
CA ASN A 25 -9.46 1.32 -16.19
C ASN A 25 -9.83 1.93 -14.83
N VAL A 26 -8.87 2.51 -14.14
CA VAL A 26 -9.03 3.07 -12.78
C VAL A 26 -9.05 4.59 -12.79
N VAL A 27 -8.21 5.21 -13.60
CA VAL A 27 -8.00 6.66 -13.61
C VAL A 27 -8.10 7.20 -15.03
N THR A 28 -8.96 8.21 -15.22
CA THR A 28 -9.20 8.85 -16.54
C THR A 28 -8.72 10.29 -16.61
N THR A 29 -8.31 10.90 -15.49
CA THR A 29 -7.97 12.32 -15.39
C THR A 29 -6.50 12.65 -15.66
N HIS A 30 -5.62 11.64 -15.54
CA HIS A 30 -4.18 11.77 -15.76
C HIS A 30 -3.58 10.40 -16.08
N THR A 31 -2.30 10.35 -16.46
CA THR A 31 -1.63 9.12 -16.87
C THR A 31 -0.80 8.50 -15.75
N TRP A 32 -0.54 7.21 -15.85
CA TRP A 32 0.39 6.51 -14.97
C TRP A 32 1.81 7.11 -15.05
N GLU A 33 2.24 7.50 -16.25
CA GLU A 33 3.53 8.13 -16.48
C GLU A 33 3.67 9.45 -15.73
N SER A 34 2.59 10.24 -15.65
CA SER A 34 2.62 11.51 -14.89
C SER A 34 2.83 11.28 -13.39
N ARG A 35 2.28 10.17 -12.84
CA ARG A 35 2.51 9.77 -11.45
C ARG A 35 3.95 9.33 -11.24
N ARG A 36 4.47 8.48 -12.13
CA ARG A 36 5.85 8.01 -12.08
C ARG A 36 6.84 9.17 -12.17
N GLU A 37 6.56 10.15 -13.02
CA GLU A 37 7.40 11.36 -13.16
C GLU A 37 7.41 12.18 -11.86
N THR A 38 6.26 12.35 -11.21
CA THR A 38 6.20 13.00 -9.90
C THR A 38 7.09 12.28 -8.88
N LEU A 39 7.06 10.95 -8.84
CA LEU A 39 7.88 10.14 -7.93
C LEU A 39 9.38 10.25 -8.24
N ARG A 40 9.74 10.35 -9.53
CA ARG A 40 11.11 10.62 -9.95
C ARG A 40 11.62 11.96 -9.40
N MET A 41 10.82 13.03 -9.57
CA MET A 41 11.14 14.36 -9.03
C MET A 41 11.26 14.37 -7.51
N VAL A 42 10.45 13.58 -6.81
CA VAL A 42 10.52 13.42 -5.35
C VAL A 42 11.87 12.85 -4.93
N LYS A 43 12.31 11.77 -5.60
CA LYS A 43 13.64 11.15 -5.35
C LYS A 43 14.78 12.11 -5.64
N GLU A 44 14.73 12.84 -6.76
CA GLU A 44 15.73 13.82 -7.14
C GLU A 44 15.84 14.99 -6.18
N ALA A 45 14.74 15.37 -5.55
CA ALA A 45 14.72 16.39 -4.49
C ALA A 45 15.20 15.85 -3.12
N GLY A 46 15.67 14.59 -3.04
CA GLY A 46 16.21 13.98 -1.84
C GLY A 46 15.16 13.55 -0.81
N MET A 47 13.88 13.49 -1.19
CA MET A 47 12.82 13.00 -0.31
C MET A 47 12.64 11.48 -0.46
N GLU A 48 12.22 10.83 0.60
CA GLU A 48 11.79 9.43 0.58
C GLU A 48 10.45 9.28 -0.17
N VAL A 49 10.36 8.19 -0.95
CA VAL A 49 9.16 7.86 -1.72
C VAL A 49 8.30 6.85 -0.94
N CYS A 50 7.03 7.21 -0.72
CA CYS A 50 5.98 6.29 -0.33
C CYS A 50 5.02 6.14 -1.53
N SER A 51 4.96 4.95 -2.12
CA SER A 51 4.12 4.70 -3.29
C SER A 51 3.61 3.27 -3.31
N GLY A 52 2.31 3.12 -3.40
CA GLY A 52 1.59 1.86 -3.48
C GLY A 52 0.34 2.00 -4.32
N GLY A 53 -0.69 1.26 -3.97
CA GLY A 53 -1.97 1.29 -4.66
C GLY A 53 -3.03 0.45 -3.97
N ILE A 54 -4.05 0.09 -4.74
CA ILE A 54 -5.20 -0.68 -4.29
C ILE A 54 -5.27 -1.99 -5.09
N LEU A 55 -5.37 -3.12 -4.41
CA LEU A 55 -5.60 -4.44 -5.01
C LEU A 55 -7.07 -4.81 -4.93
N GLY A 56 -7.54 -5.59 -5.90
CA GLY A 56 -8.94 -6.04 -5.97
C GLY A 56 -9.86 -5.13 -6.79
N MET A 57 -9.31 -4.23 -7.61
CA MET A 57 -10.09 -3.38 -8.52
C MET A 57 -10.43 -4.04 -9.85
N GLY A 58 -10.20 -5.36 -10.00
CA GLY A 58 -10.47 -6.13 -11.21
C GLY A 58 -9.22 -6.44 -12.05
N GLU A 59 -8.05 -6.10 -11.56
CA GLU A 59 -6.76 -6.42 -12.19
C GLU A 59 -6.49 -7.93 -12.19
N THR A 60 -5.79 -8.45 -13.21
CA THR A 60 -5.37 -9.84 -13.31
C THR A 60 -4.15 -10.15 -12.42
N LEU A 61 -3.81 -11.44 -12.29
CA LEU A 61 -2.59 -11.86 -11.57
C LEU A 61 -1.32 -11.33 -12.25
N GLU A 62 -1.30 -11.31 -13.59
CA GLU A 62 -0.20 -10.76 -14.37
C GLU A 62 -0.04 -9.27 -14.11
N GLN A 63 -1.15 -8.54 -14.04
CA GLN A 63 -1.14 -7.12 -13.71
C GLN A 63 -0.70 -6.86 -12.27
N ARG A 64 -1.02 -7.73 -11.31
CA ARG A 64 -0.46 -7.63 -9.95
C ARG A 64 1.06 -7.83 -9.93
N ALA A 65 1.56 -8.79 -10.73
CA ALA A 65 2.99 -9.01 -10.89
C ALA A 65 3.68 -7.83 -11.60
N GLU A 66 3.06 -7.27 -12.64
CA GLU A 66 3.51 -6.03 -13.30
C GLU A 66 3.61 -4.89 -12.27
N PHE A 67 2.56 -4.67 -11.47
CA PHE A 67 2.55 -3.62 -10.45
C PHE A 67 3.66 -3.79 -9.41
N ALA A 68 3.89 -5.01 -8.93
CA ALA A 68 5.01 -5.30 -8.03
C ALA A 68 6.36 -5.00 -8.68
N SER A 69 6.53 -5.31 -9.96
CA SER A 69 7.72 -5.02 -10.76
C SER A 69 7.92 -3.51 -10.99
N ASP A 70 6.85 -2.78 -11.30
CA ASP A 70 6.87 -1.32 -11.46
C ASP A 70 7.33 -0.63 -10.16
N LEU A 71 6.81 -1.08 -9.02
CA LEU A 71 7.24 -0.59 -7.71
C LEU A 71 8.69 -0.98 -7.41
N ALA A 72 9.11 -2.19 -7.74
CA ALA A 72 10.52 -2.60 -7.55
C ALA A 72 11.47 -1.73 -8.38
N ALA A 73 11.11 -1.41 -9.63
CA ALA A 73 11.89 -0.50 -10.48
C ALA A 73 11.93 0.95 -9.97
N LEU A 74 10.88 1.36 -9.24
CA LEU A 74 10.83 2.67 -8.57
C LEU A 74 11.72 2.70 -7.31
N ASP A 75 11.93 1.54 -6.66
CA ASP A 75 12.69 1.40 -5.41
C ASP A 75 12.20 2.39 -4.32
N PRO A 76 10.95 2.30 -3.87
CA PRO A 76 10.40 3.19 -2.86
C PRO A 76 10.85 2.79 -1.46
N THR A 77 10.89 3.75 -0.54
CA THR A 77 11.12 3.48 0.90
C THR A 77 9.98 2.67 1.49
N GLU A 78 8.75 2.95 1.03
CA GLU A 78 7.54 2.36 1.60
C GLU A 78 6.49 2.11 0.52
N VAL A 79 5.81 0.95 0.63
CA VAL A 79 4.68 0.56 -0.22
C VAL A 79 3.46 0.30 0.67
N PRO A 80 2.48 1.23 0.72
CA PRO A 80 1.18 0.95 1.31
C PRO A 80 0.39 0.00 0.41
N MET A 81 -0.01 -1.14 0.97
CA MET A 81 -0.89 -2.12 0.33
C MET A 81 -2.30 -1.89 0.83
N ASN A 82 -3.15 -1.32 -0.03
CA ASN A 82 -4.57 -1.20 0.22
C ASN A 82 -5.32 -2.31 -0.52
N PHE A 83 -6.47 -2.68 0.01
CA PHE A 83 -7.42 -3.58 -0.63
C PHE A 83 -8.72 -2.85 -0.88
N LEU A 84 -9.37 -3.13 -2.01
CA LEU A 84 -10.62 -2.46 -2.37
C LEU A 84 -11.68 -2.69 -1.29
N ASP A 85 -12.24 -1.60 -0.81
CA ASP A 85 -13.44 -1.57 0.01
C ASP A 85 -14.56 -0.97 -0.86
N PRO A 86 -15.42 -1.79 -1.50
CA PRO A 86 -16.44 -1.32 -2.40
C PRO A 86 -17.45 -0.42 -1.67
N ARG A 87 -17.64 0.79 -2.16
CA ARG A 87 -18.55 1.77 -1.53
C ARG A 87 -19.65 2.22 -2.48
N PRO A 88 -20.90 2.28 -2.02
CA PRO A 88 -22.00 2.80 -2.81
C PRO A 88 -21.69 4.18 -3.37
N GLY A 89 -22.06 4.42 -4.63
CA GLY A 89 -21.82 5.68 -5.32
C GLY A 89 -20.42 5.84 -5.93
N THR A 90 -19.57 4.82 -5.84
CA THR A 90 -18.27 4.79 -6.53
C THR A 90 -18.31 3.88 -7.76
N PRO A 91 -17.40 4.06 -8.74
CA PRO A 91 -17.32 3.16 -9.91
C PRO A 91 -17.06 1.68 -9.56
N PHE A 92 -16.56 1.40 -8.37
CA PHE A 92 -16.22 0.05 -7.89
C PHE A 92 -17.24 -0.50 -6.88
N ALA A 93 -18.45 0.12 -6.76
CA ALA A 93 -19.45 -0.26 -5.77
C ALA A 93 -19.90 -1.74 -5.84
N ASP A 94 -19.96 -2.28 -7.07
CA ASP A 94 -20.43 -3.65 -7.33
C ASP A 94 -19.31 -4.67 -7.49
N TYR A 95 -18.06 -4.27 -7.25
CA TYR A 95 -16.92 -5.18 -7.31
C TYR A 95 -16.91 -6.12 -6.10
N PRO A 96 -16.56 -7.39 -6.30
CA PRO A 96 -16.43 -8.32 -5.18
C PRO A 96 -15.26 -7.91 -4.28
N VAL A 97 -15.41 -8.15 -3.00
CA VAL A 97 -14.28 -8.09 -2.06
C VAL A 97 -13.28 -9.16 -2.45
N MET A 98 -12.01 -8.80 -2.51
CA MET A 98 -10.91 -9.71 -2.85
C MET A 98 -10.82 -10.85 -1.84
N GLU A 99 -10.66 -12.09 -2.32
CA GLU A 99 -10.46 -13.25 -1.45
C GLU A 99 -9.18 -13.13 -0.62
N SER A 100 -9.27 -13.47 0.67
CA SER A 100 -8.12 -13.40 1.60
C SER A 100 -6.91 -14.18 1.12
N SER A 101 -7.14 -15.35 0.50
CA SER A 101 -6.06 -16.17 -0.08
C SER A 101 -5.32 -15.47 -1.21
N ASP A 102 -6.02 -14.69 -2.04
CA ASP A 102 -5.42 -13.94 -3.14
C ASP A 102 -4.67 -12.72 -2.64
N ALA A 103 -5.21 -12.05 -1.63
CA ALA A 103 -4.52 -10.96 -0.93
C ALA A 103 -3.19 -11.45 -0.31
N LEU A 104 -3.19 -12.61 0.35
CA LEU A 104 -1.98 -13.20 0.92
C LEU A 104 -0.95 -13.60 -0.14
N ARG A 105 -1.39 -14.15 -1.29
CA ARG A 105 -0.50 -14.42 -2.43
C ARG A 105 0.13 -13.14 -2.98
N ALA A 106 -0.68 -12.08 -3.10
CA ALA A 106 -0.17 -10.78 -3.53
C ALA A 106 0.87 -10.20 -2.54
N ILE A 107 0.61 -10.26 -1.23
CA ILE A 107 1.58 -9.86 -0.20
C ILE A 107 2.90 -10.60 -0.36
N GLY A 108 2.86 -11.94 -0.52
CA GLY A 108 4.06 -12.74 -0.75
C GLY A 108 4.81 -12.36 -2.03
N ALA A 109 4.09 -12.16 -3.14
CA ALA A 109 4.68 -11.73 -4.41
C ALA A 109 5.34 -10.35 -4.30
N PHE A 110 4.67 -9.39 -3.67
CA PHE A 110 5.24 -8.06 -3.41
C PHE A 110 6.48 -8.13 -2.51
N ARG A 111 6.48 -8.97 -1.47
CA ARG A 111 7.66 -9.16 -0.63
C ARG A 111 8.84 -9.75 -1.40
N LEU A 112 8.61 -10.70 -2.30
CA LEU A 112 9.66 -11.25 -3.16
C LEU A 112 10.23 -10.23 -4.14
N ALA A 113 9.36 -9.39 -4.72
CA ALA A 113 9.78 -8.31 -5.63
C ALA A 113 10.48 -7.15 -4.91
N LEU A 114 10.12 -6.89 -3.65
CA LEU A 114 10.55 -5.76 -2.83
C LEU A 114 11.15 -6.24 -1.49
N PRO A 115 12.28 -6.98 -1.51
CA PRO A 115 12.76 -7.70 -0.32
C PRO A 115 13.18 -6.79 0.84
N LYS A 116 13.57 -5.54 0.56
CA LYS A 116 14.06 -4.59 1.56
C LYS A 116 13.09 -3.47 1.88
N THR A 117 12.09 -3.26 1.04
CA THR A 117 11.12 -2.17 1.15
C THR A 117 10.17 -2.39 2.33
N MET A 118 9.74 -1.32 2.95
CA MET A 118 8.67 -1.36 3.94
C MET A 118 7.33 -1.64 3.24
N LEU A 119 6.77 -2.83 3.43
CA LEU A 119 5.41 -3.15 2.99
C LEU A 119 4.46 -2.91 4.14
N ARG A 120 3.53 -1.99 3.96
CA ARG A 120 2.64 -1.54 5.02
C ARG A 120 1.20 -1.94 4.74
N PHE A 121 0.54 -2.52 5.74
CA PHE A 121 -0.91 -2.59 5.73
C PHE A 121 -1.53 -1.20 5.77
N ALA A 122 -2.48 -0.96 4.88
CA ALA A 122 -3.25 0.26 4.78
C ALA A 122 -4.76 -0.06 4.71
N GLY A 123 -5.56 0.71 4.01
CA GLY A 123 -7.02 0.56 3.99
C GLY A 123 -7.53 -0.75 3.41
N GLY A 124 -8.71 -1.18 3.86
CA GLY A 124 -9.43 -2.35 3.35
C GLY A 124 -8.97 -3.71 3.88
N ARG A 125 -7.90 -3.77 4.67
CA ARG A 125 -7.36 -5.04 5.19
C ARG A 125 -8.34 -5.77 6.09
N GLU A 126 -9.13 -5.03 6.87
CA GLU A 126 -10.10 -5.59 7.80
C GLU A 126 -11.18 -6.38 7.06
N LEU A 127 -11.67 -5.81 5.95
CA LEU A 127 -12.70 -6.43 5.12
C LEU A 127 -12.15 -7.64 4.34
N THR A 128 -10.95 -7.50 3.75
CA THR A 128 -10.36 -8.50 2.85
C THR A 128 -9.69 -9.65 3.61
N LEU A 129 -9.00 -9.36 4.70
CA LEU A 129 -8.16 -10.34 5.39
C LEU A 129 -8.79 -10.85 6.69
N GLY A 130 -9.57 -10.03 7.39
CA GLY A 130 -9.97 -10.30 8.76
C GLY A 130 -8.75 -10.49 9.68
N ASP A 131 -8.97 -10.98 10.89
CA ASP A 131 -7.89 -11.12 11.88
C ASP A 131 -6.86 -12.18 11.47
N LEU A 132 -7.33 -13.37 11.10
CA LEU A 132 -6.44 -14.48 10.72
C LEU A 132 -5.63 -14.20 9.45
N GLY A 133 -6.24 -13.51 8.48
CA GLY A 133 -5.53 -13.10 7.28
C GLY A 133 -4.51 -12.00 7.57
N ALA A 134 -4.82 -11.06 8.45
CA ALA A 134 -3.88 -10.02 8.87
C ALA A 134 -2.66 -10.60 9.60
N GLU A 135 -2.87 -11.56 10.52
CA GLU A 135 -1.79 -12.31 11.18
C GLU A 135 -0.87 -13.00 10.15
N LYS A 136 -1.46 -13.72 9.19
CA LYS A 136 -0.72 -14.39 8.12
C LYS A 136 0.02 -13.40 7.23
N GLY A 137 -0.58 -12.26 6.93
CA GLY A 137 0.06 -11.20 6.12
C GLY A 137 1.29 -10.60 6.80
N LEU A 138 1.21 -10.36 8.13
CA LEU A 138 2.36 -9.91 8.94
C LEU A 138 3.50 -10.96 8.93
N LEU A 139 3.16 -12.24 9.04
CA LEU A 139 4.15 -13.31 8.98
C LEU A 139 4.65 -13.58 7.54
N GLY A 140 3.84 -13.24 6.53
CA GLY A 140 4.10 -13.51 5.11
C GLY A 140 4.79 -12.40 4.33
N GLY A 141 5.01 -11.21 4.94
CA GLY A 141 5.72 -10.17 4.20
C GLY A 141 5.45 -8.73 4.61
N ILE A 142 4.33 -8.44 5.23
CA ILE A 142 4.04 -7.11 5.78
C ILE A 142 4.94 -6.85 6.99
N ASN A 143 5.57 -5.68 7.04
CA ASN A 143 6.43 -5.29 8.15
C ASN A 143 6.16 -3.88 8.69
N ALA A 144 5.04 -3.30 8.30
CA ALA A 144 4.51 -2.07 8.87
C ALA A 144 2.98 -2.07 8.85
N ILE A 145 2.37 -1.28 9.74
CA ILE A 145 0.92 -1.20 9.89
C ILE A 145 0.51 0.23 10.26
N ILE A 146 -0.58 0.71 9.67
CA ILE A 146 -1.28 1.89 10.18
C ILE A 146 -2.26 1.41 11.24
N VAL A 147 -2.22 2.00 12.41
CA VAL A 147 -3.14 1.72 13.51
C VAL A 147 -4.16 2.85 13.66
N GLY A 148 -5.36 2.51 14.11
CA GLY A 148 -6.45 3.47 14.29
C GLY A 148 -7.19 3.79 12.99
N ASN A 149 -7.85 4.96 12.96
CA ASN A 149 -8.71 5.34 11.85
C ASN A 149 -7.90 5.79 10.62
N TYR A 150 -8.44 5.46 9.44
CA TYR A 150 -7.98 6.00 8.16
C TYR A 150 -8.60 7.39 7.91
N LEU A 151 -8.09 8.10 6.91
CA LEU A 151 -8.59 9.46 6.59
C LEU A 151 -10.08 9.48 6.22
N THR A 152 -10.56 8.45 5.53
CA THR A 152 -11.91 8.40 4.96
C THR A 152 -12.78 7.31 5.54
N THR A 153 -12.20 6.35 6.25
CA THR A 153 -12.90 5.21 6.83
C THR A 153 -12.42 4.94 8.25
N LEU A 154 -13.29 4.32 9.04
CA LEU A 154 -12.90 3.82 10.35
C LEU A 154 -11.98 2.60 10.15
N GLY A 155 -10.85 2.61 10.83
CA GLY A 155 -10.03 1.42 11.03
C GLY A 155 -10.48 0.67 12.29
N ARG A 156 -9.71 -0.30 12.69
CA ARG A 156 -9.93 -1.02 13.95
C ARG A 156 -9.27 -0.26 15.13
N PRO A 157 -9.76 -0.46 16.37
CA PRO A 157 -9.09 0.09 17.55
C PRO A 157 -7.62 -0.32 17.61
N GLN A 158 -6.75 0.61 17.97
CA GLN A 158 -5.30 0.37 17.98
C GLN A 158 -4.89 -0.77 18.91
N GLU A 159 -5.63 -0.97 20.00
CA GLU A 159 -5.39 -2.03 20.98
C GLU A 159 -5.45 -3.43 20.32
N GLN A 160 -6.37 -3.63 19.38
CA GLN A 160 -6.50 -4.90 18.66
C GLN A 160 -5.27 -5.19 17.79
N ASP A 161 -4.68 -4.16 17.18
CA ASP A 161 -3.44 -4.32 16.42
C ASP A 161 -2.25 -4.59 17.34
N LEU A 162 -2.17 -3.89 18.46
CA LEU A 162 -1.12 -4.12 19.47
C LEU A 162 -1.20 -5.51 20.08
N ASP A 163 -2.40 -5.99 20.40
CA ASP A 163 -2.65 -7.35 20.90
C ASP A 163 -2.25 -8.41 19.87
N MET A 164 -2.61 -8.21 18.60
CA MET A 164 -2.20 -9.08 17.50
C MET A 164 -0.67 -9.15 17.38
N MET A 165 0.02 -8.03 17.43
CA MET A 165 1.49 -7.96 17.38
C MET A 165 2.11 -8.66 18.60
N GLY A 166 1.56 -8.45 19.79
CA GLY A 166 1.97 -9.12 21.02
C GLY A 166 1.79 -10.64 20.94
N LYS A 167 0.64 -11.11 20.45
CA LYS A 167 0.34 -12.53 20.22
C LYS A 167 1.34 -13.17 19.27
N LEU A 168 1.70 -12.46 18.19
CA LEU A 168 2.68 -12.92 17.20
C LEU A 168 4.13 -12.74 17.65
N ARG A 169 4.37 -12.14 18.81
CA ARG A 169 5.71 -11.79 19.33
C ARG A 169 6.53 -10.94 18.35
N LEU A 170 5.87 -10.08 17.59
CA LEU A 170 6.53 -9.18 16.67
C LEU A 170 7.02 -7.94 17.42
N PRO A 171 8.30 -7.55 17.28
CA PRO A 171 8.81 -6.33 17.90
C PRO A 171 8.17 -5.11 17.24
N ILE A 172 7.70 -4.16 18.06
CA ILE A 172 7.19 -2.88 17.59
C ILE A 172 8.30 -1.86 17.66
N LYS A 173 8.65 -1.28 16.50
CA LYS A 173 9.50 -0.11 16.40
C LYS A 173 8.67 1.02 15.81
N ALA A 174 8.42 2.07 16.58
CA ALA A 174 7.81 3.27 16.04
C ALA A 174 8.70 3.81 14.91
N LEU A 175 8.07 4.18 13.80
CA LEU A 175 8.74 4.99 12.78
C LEU A 175 8.89 6.38 13.38
N ASN A 176 9.98 6.58 14.12
CA ASN A 176 10.31 7.92 14.58
C ASN A 176 10.57 8.77 13.34
N ALA A 177 9.76 9.81 13.17
CA ALA A 177 10.26 10.96 12.47
C ALA A 177 11.57 11.32 13.17
N THR A 178 12.67 11.15 12.49
CA THR A 178 13.95 11.72 12.94
C THR A 178 13.72 13.21 12.97
N VAL A 179 13.60 13.75 14.18
CA VAL A 179 13.61 15.19 14.44
C VAL A 179 14.99 15.69 14.12
#